data_bb341bcd656b07c1f74d7eff4f84a194
#
_entry.id   bb341bcd656b07c1f74d7eff4f84a194
#
_cell.length_a   1.000
_cell.length_b   1.000
_cell.length_c   1.000
_cell.angle_alpha   90.00
_cell.angle_beta   90.00
_cell.angle_gamma   90.00
#
_symmetry.space_group_name_H-M   'P 1'
#
loop_
_entity.id
_entity.type
_entity.pdbx_description
1 polymer ?
#
loop_
_entity_poly.entity_id
_entity_poly.type
_entity_poly.pdbx_seq_one_letter_code
_entity_poly.pdbx_strand_id
1 'polypeptide(L)'
;MYSLQLPFWLAAFCAALPLGFIHFFVQKSIASDSPEEKMPWQPSVLLKDRALFWYTLSGLLASYVGGSFATCISQYVLAAHADSDFAEKVVAVVLPVNAAVVVTLQYALGRKITASNIRPLMTAATLFFILGLGGFMLSGENLIYWGIAAAIFTLGEIIYAPGEYMLIDNIAPPGMKASYFSAQALGWLGAAANPMITGLILTHLPHWSLFIIMMAAIIAAWLMILRGMRVKSEDSVSGGAALTRPTKP
;
A
#
# COMPACT_ATOMS: atom_id res chain seq x y z
N MET A 1 -34.37 14.50 2.49
CA MET A 1 -34.14 13.08 2.85
C MET A 1 -33.49 12.41 1.63
N TYR A 2 -32.16 12.40 1.56
CA TYR A 2 -31.45 11.73 0.46
C TYR A 2 -31.63 10.22 0.65
N SER A 3 -32.04 9.51 -0.41
CA SER A 3 -32.25 8.07 -0.31
C SER A 3 -30.94 7.38 0.04
N LEU A 4 -30.95 6.46 1.01
CA LEU A 4 -29.81 5.61 1.38
C LEU A 4 -29.22 4.84 0.17
N GLN A 5 -29.93 4.80 -0.94
CA GLN A 5 -29.54 4.14 -2.19
C GLN A 5 -28.63 5.00 -3.09
N LEU A 6 -28.63 6.33 -2.93
CA LEU A 6 -27.88 7.23 -3.80
C LEU A 6 -26.37 6.92 -3.87
N PRO A 7 -25.67 6.65 -2.74
CA PRO A 7 -24.26 6.28 -2.79
C PRO A 7 -24.00 4.99 -3.58
N PHE A 8 -24.89 3.99 -3.48
CA PHE A 8 -24.76 2.74 -4.22
C PHE A 8 -24.92 2.92 -5.73
N TRP A 9 -25.90 3.73 -6.15
CA TRP A 9 -26.09 4.05 -7.57
C TRP A 9 -24.92 4.86 -8.13
N LEU A 10 -24.40 5.81 -7.36
CA LEU A 10 -23.21 6.57 -7.74
C LEU A 10 -21.98 5.67 -7.87
N ALA A 11 -21.76 4.77 -6.92
CA ALA A 11 -20.68 3.80 -6.97
C ALA A 11 -20.80 2.85 -8.17
N ALA A 12 -22.00 2.36 -8.45
CA ALA A 12 -22.25 1.51 -9.61
C ALA A 12 -21.99 2.25 -10.93
N PHE A 13 -22.40 3.50 -11.04
CA PHE A 13 -22.14 4.35 -12.21
C PHE A 13 -20.62 4.59 -12.39
N CYS A 14 -19.92 4.95 -11.32
CA CYS A 14 -18.46 5.15 -11.35
C CYS A 14 -17.71 3.87 -11.70
N ALA A 15 -18.19 2.68 -11.32
CA ALA A 15 -17.62 1.40 -11.71
C ALA A 15 -17.91 1.02 -13.17
N ALA A 16 -19.05 1.43 -13.71
CA ALA A 16 -19.43 1.16 -15.10
C ALA A 16 -18.59 1.99 -16.11
N LEU A 17 -18.17 3.20 -15.75
CA LEU A 17 -17.38 4.07 -16.64
C LEU A 17 -16.07 3.43 -17.11
N PRO A 18 -15.18 2.89 -16.24
CA PRO A 18 -13.96 2.21 -16.68
C PRO A 18 -14.24 0.98 -17.54
N LEU A 19 -15.30 0.22 -17.26
CA LEU A 19 -15.69 -0.93 -18.06
C LEU A 19 -16.07 -0.52 -19.49
N GLY A 20 -16.87 0.55 -19.64
CA GLY A 20 -17.19 1.12 -20.94
C GLY A 20 -15.93 1.61 -21.65
N PHE A 21 -15.06 2.33 -20.97
CA PHE A 21 -13.81 2.82 -21.55
C PHE A 21 -12.91 1.66 -22.05
N ILE A 22 -12.72 0.62 -21.24
CA ILE A 22 -11.94 -0.56 -21.60
C ILE A 22 -12.58 -1.26 -22.81
N HIS A 23 -13.89 -1.42 -22.82
CA HIS A 23 -14.59 -2.10 -23.90
C HIS A 23 -14.47 -1.39 -25.24
N PHE A 24 -14.54 -0.05 -25.26
CA PHE A 24 -14.54 0.72 -26.49
C PHE A 24 -13.14 1.16 -26.95
N PHE A 25 -12.20 1.39 -26.04
CA PHE A 25 -10.92 2.02 -26.36
C PHE A 25 -9.70 1.12 -26.19
N VAL A 26 -9.80 0.05 -25.38
CA VAL A 26 -8.69 -0.90 -25.31
C VAL A 26 -8.78 -1.87 -26.47
N GLN A 27 -7.96 -1.62 -27.49
CA GLN A 27 -7.87 -2.50 -28.64
C GLN A 27 -7.43 -3.90 -28.20
N LYS A 28 -7.97 -4.92 -28.89
CA LYS A 28 -7.60 -6.34 -28.78
C LYS A 28 -6.13 -6.64 -29.17
N SER A 29 -5.24 -5.68 -29.15
CA SER A 29 -3.82 -5.84 -29.48
C SER A 29 -3.00 -6.57 -28.39
N ILE A 30 -3.67 -7.12 -27.38
CA ILE A 30 -2.99 -7.87 -26.31
C ILE A 30 -2.92 -9.37 -26.65
N ALA A 31 -3.31 -9.77 -27.82
CA ALA A 31 -2.82 -11.03 -28.38
C ALA A 31 -1.46 -10.79 -29.05
N SER A 32 -0.46 -10.34 -28.30
CA SER A 32 0.90 -10.56 -28.73
C SER A 32 1.16 -12.05 -28.53
N ASP A 33 1.21 -12.75 -29.65
CA ASP A 33 1.63 -14.14 -29.82
C ASP A 33 3.13 -14.33 -29.52
N SER A 34 3.60 -13.79 -28.44
CA SER A 34 4.78 -14.35 -27.79
C SER A 34 4.24 -15.49 -26.93
N PRO A 35 4.58 -16.75 -27.24
CA PRO A 35 4.37 -17.80 -26.29
C PRO A 35 5.30 -17.49 -25.11
N GLU A 36 4.83 -16.70 -24.12
CA GLU A 36 5.41 -16.77 -22.79
C GLU A 36 5.32 -18.26 -22.43
N GLU A 37 6.46 -18.94 -22.38
CA GLU A 37 6.52 -20.30 -21.86
C GLU A 37 5.82 -20.25 -20.52
N LYS A 38 4.59 -20.78 -20.48
CA LYS A 38 3.79 -20.86 -19.26
C LYS A 38 4.57 -21.77 -18.35
N MET A 39 5.40 -21.19 -17.49
CA MET A 39 6.04 -21.97 -16.46
C MET A 39 4.96 -22.70 -15.66
N PRO A 40 5.10 -24.02 -15.45
CA PRO A 40 4.14 -24.76 -14.66
C PRO A 40 4.05 -24.10 -13.27
N TRP A 41 2.83 -23.94 -12.76
CA TRP A 41 2.58 -23.35 -11.45
C TRP A 41 3.39 -24.11 -10.38
N GLN A 42 4.36 -23.43 -9.79
CA GLN A 42 5.28 -24.01 -8.79
C GLN A 42 5.18 -23.20 -7.47
N PRO A 43 4.26 -23.55 -6.57
CA PRO A 43 4.11 -22.86 -5.30
C PRO A 43 5.37 -22.93 -4.43
N SER A 44 6.21 -23.95 -4.61
CA SER A 44 7.48 -24.08 -3.92
C SER A 44 8.47 -22.96 -4.23
N VAL A 45 8.40 -22.34 -5.41
CA VAL A 45 9.26 -21.20 -5.78
C VAL A 45 8.86 -19.99 -4.97
N LEU A 46 7.55 -19.72 -4.84
CA LEU A 46 7.03 -18.61 -4.05
C LEU A 46 7.41 -18.71 -2.57
N LEU A 47 7.33 -19.92 -2.00
CA LEU A 47 7.69 -20.17 -0.60
C LEU A 47 9.20 -20.07 -0.33
N LYS A 48 10.04 -20.31 -1.35
CA LYS A 48 11.49 -20.27 -1.24
C LYS A 48 12.08 -18.90 -1.53
N ASP A 49 11.34 -18.01 -2.22
CA ASP A 49 11.82 -16.66 -2.54
C ASP A 49 11.82 -15.79 -1.29
N ARG A 50 13.03 -15.58 -0.76
CA ARG A 50 13.23 -14.79 0.46
C ARG A 50 12.93 -13.31 0.26
N ALA A 51 13.13 -12.76 -0.94
CA ALA A 51 12.83 -11.36 -1.24
C ALA A 51 11.30 -11.16 -1.28
N LEU A 52 10.57 -12.05 -1.93
CA LEU A 52 9.10 -12.04 -1.96
C LEU A 52 8.53 -12.13 -0.55
N PHE A 53 9.06 -13.00 0.31
CA PHE A 53 8.64 -13.12 1.71
C PHE A 53 8.75 -11.79 2.46
N TRP A 54 9.90 -11.11 2.36
CA TRP A 54 10.10 -9.82 3.03
C TRP A 54 9.21 -8.72 2.49
N TYR A 55 8.97 -8.68 1.17
CA TYR A 55 8.07 -7.71 0.57
C TYR A 55 6.60 -7.96 0.92
N THR A 56 6.15 -9.22 0.95
CA THR A 56 4.79 -9.57 1.38
C THR A 56 4.55 -9.21 2.85
N LEU A 57 5.52 -9.49 3.71
CA LEU A 57 5.43 -9.13 5.13
C LEU A 57 5.45 -7.61 5.34
N SER A 58 6.25 -6.88 4.55
CA SER A 58 6.20 -5.42 4.51
C SER A 58 4.83 -4.92 4.08
N GLY A 59 4.26 -5.50 3.02
CA GLY A 59 2.94 -5.17 2.51
C GLY A 59 1.84 -5.38 3.55
N LEU A 60 1.95 -6.42 4.38
CA LEU A 60 1.01 -6.68 5.47
C LEU A 60 1.02 -5.54 6.50
N LEU A 61 2.19 -5.09 6.93
CA LEU A 61 2.31 -4.00 7.90
C LEU A 61 1.92 -2.64 7.28
N ALA A 62 2.29 -2.39 6.03
CA ALA A 62 1.91 -1.16 5.34
C ALA A 62 0.41 -1.09 5.06
N SER A 63 -0.21 -2.20 4.66
CA SER A 63 -1.66 -2.27 4.47
C SER A 63 -2.43 -2.11 5.78
N TYR A 64 -1.89 -2.61 6.90
CA TYR A 64 -2.43 -2.32 8.23
C TYR A 64 -2.49 -0.81 8.48
N VAL A 65 -1.46 -0.05 8.08
CA VAL A 65 -1.41 1.40 8.28
C VAL A 65 -2.28 2.15 7.26
N GLY A 66 -2.18 1.85 5.96
CA GLY A 66 -2.81 2.62 4.88
C GLY A 66 -4.19 2.12 4.47
N GLY A 67 -4.39 0.80 4.48
CA GLY A 67 -5.56 0.18 3.83
C GLY A 67 -6.92 0.47 4.46
N SER A 68 -6.98 0.91 5.71
CA SER A 68 -8.23 1.20 6.42
C SER A 68 -8.13 2.44 7.29
N PHE A 69 -7.26 3.39 6.91
CA PHE A 69 -6.96 4.54 7.76
C PHE A 69 -8.21 5.38 8.13
N ALA A 70 -9.17 5.51 7.23
CA ALA A 70 -10.41 6.24 7.50
C ALA A 70 -11.25 5.60 8.61
N THR A 71 -11.34 4.27 8.64
CA THR A 71 -12.03 3.51 9.70
C THR A 71 -11.29 3.67 11.02
N CYS A 72 -9.98 3.56 11.01
CA CYS A 72 -9.10 3.74 12.15
C CYS A 72 -9.24 5.16 12.76
N ILE A 73 -9.24 6.21 11.92
CA ILE A 73 -9.44 7.59 12.37
C ILE A 73 -10.81 7.78 13.00
N SER A 74 -11.88 7.27 12.40
CA SER A 74 -13.22 7.37 12.97
C SER A 74 -13.29 6.73 14.36
N GLN A 75 -12.75 5.52 14.52
CA GLN A 75 -12.70 4.83 15.81
C GLN A 75 -11.86 5.60 16.84
N TYR A 76 -10.71 6.15 16.40
CA TYR A 76 -9.84 6.94 17.27
C TYR A 76 -10.54 8.19 17.78
N VAL A 77 -11.16 8.98 16.90
CA VAL A 77 -11.83 10.23 17.28
C VAL A 77 -12.99 9.94 18.23
N LEU A 78 -13.77 8.90 17.97
CA LEU A 78 -14.86 8.48 18.84
C LEU A 78 -14.35 8.06 20.22
N ALA A 79 -13.24 7.32 20.30
CA ALA A 79 -12.65 6.91 21.57
C ALA A 79 -11.99 8.08 22.33
N ALA A 80 -11.43 9.06 21.63
CA ALA A 80 -10.72 10.19 22.24
C ALA A 80 -11.66 11.31 22.71
N HIS A 81 -12.74 11.58 22.01
CA HIS A 81 -13.63 12.72 22.22
C HIS A 81 -15.04 12.32 22.67
N ALA A 82 -15.42 11.05 22.55
CA ALA A 82 -16.78 10.53 22.82
C ALA A 82 -17.90 11.32 22.10
N ASP A 83 -17.58 11.94 20.96
CA ASP A 83 -18.45 12.78 20.16
C ASP A 83 -18.55 12.22 18.72
N SER A 84 -19.72 11.67 18.40
CA SER A 84 -19.99 11.12 17.08
C SER A 84 -20.08 12.17 15.99
N ASP A 85 -20.60 13.38 16.29
CA ASP A 85 -20.73 14.46 15.33
C ASP A 85 -19.36 15.00 14.95
N PHE A 86 -18.44 15.06 15.90
CA PHE A 86 -17.06 15.44 15.61
C PHE A 86 -16.33 14.37 14.79
N ALA A 87 -16.53 13.09 15.09
CA ALA A 87 -15.96 12.00 14.31
C ALA A 87 -16.44 12.03 12.84
N GLU A 88 -17.72 12.29 12.61
CA GLU A 88 -18.27 12.45 11.26
C GLU A 88 -17.65 13.63 10.52
N LYS A 89 -17.47 14.79 11.20
CA LYS A 89 -16.83 15.99 10.62
C LYS A 89 -15.38 15.71 10.25
N VAL A 90 -14.63 15.00 11.10
CA VAL A 90 -13.24 14.63 10.79
C VAL A 90 -13.17 13.74 9.55
N VAL A 91 -14.01 12.71 9.46
CA VAL A 91 -14.05 11.82 8.29
C VAL A 91 -14.49 12.59 7.04
N ALA A 92 -15.45 13.52 7.16
CA ALA A 92 -15.90 14.38 6.08
C ALA A 92 -14.82 15.35 5.56
N VAL A 93 -13.78 15.62 6.33
CA VAL A 93 -12.60 16.38 5.88
C VAL A 93 -11.52 15.45 5.34
N VAL A 94 -11.18 14.39 6.06
CA VAL A 94 -10.04 13.53 5.76
C VAL A 94 -10.22 12.79 4.43
N LEU A 95 -11.40 12.22 4.18
CA LEU A 95 -11.66 11.45 2.96
C LEU A 95 -11.61 12.29 1.68
N PRO A 96 -12.29 13.46 1.57
CA PRO A 96 -12.17 14.30 0.39
C PRO A 96 -10.77 14.85 0.17
N VAL A 97 -10.02 15.18 1.24
CA VAL A 97 -8.62 15.61 1.12
C VAL A 97 -7.76 14.48 0.56
N ASN A 98 -7.88 13.26 1.08
CA ASN A 98 -7.21 12.09 0.54
C ASN A 98 -7.54 11.93 -0.96
N ALA A 99 -8.82 11.89 -1.31
CA ALA A 99 -9.25 11.75 -2.70
C ALA A 99 -8.69 12.87 -3.61
N ALA A 100 -8.69 14.12 -3.16
CA ALA A 100 -8.16 15.25 -3.92
C ALA A 100 -6.66 15.11 -4.17
N VAL A 101 -5.88 14.72 -3.15
CA VAL A 101 -4.43 14.50 -3.29
C VAL A 101 -4.15 13.33 -4.22
N VAL A 102 -4.88 12.22 -4.09
CA VAL A 102 -4.75 11.06 -4.99
C VAL A 102 -5.01 11.47 -6.43
N VAL A 103 -6.17 12.06 -6.72
CA VAL A 103 -6.57 12.42 -8.11
C VAL A 103 -5.59 13.40 -8.74
N THR A 104 -5.08 14.36 -7.98
CA THR A 104 -4.19 15.40 -8.52
C THR A 104 -2.74 14.98 -8.68
N LEU A 105 -2.22 14.16 -7.75
CA LEU A 105 -0.78 13.90 -7.67
C LEU A 105 -0.37 12.47 -8.04
N GLN A 106 -1.26 11.48 -7.97
CA GLN A 106 -0.90 10.07 -8.17
C GLN A 106 -0.26 9.83 -9.54
N TYR A 107 -0.83 10.38 -10.62
CA TYR A 107 -0.29 10.23 -11.96
C TYR A 107 1.10 10.89 -12.11
N ALA A 108 1.25 12.12 -11.60
CA ALA A 108 2.48 12.88 -11.71
C ALA A 108 3.64 12.23 -10.93
N LEU A 109 3.35 11.71 -9.73
CA LEU A 109 4.34 11.04 -8.88
C LEU A 109 4.60 9.61 -9.36
N GLY A 110 3.57 8.87 -9.75
CA GLY A 110 3.69 7.49 -10.23
C GLY A 110 4.65 7.37 -11.43
N ARG A 111 4.61 8.33 -12.36
CA ARG A 111 5.53 8.38 -13.52
C ARG A 111 7.01 8.55 -13.14
N LYS A 112 7.30 9.06 -11.97
CA LYS A 112 8.68 9.30 -11.50
C LYS A 112 9.27 8.11 -10.74
N ILE A 113 8.45 7.11 -10.43
CA ILE A 113 8.89 5.91 -9.71
C ILE A 113 9.58 4.97 -10.69
N THR A 114 10.85 4.67 -10.43
CA THR A 114 11.70 3.81 -11.25
C THR A 114 12.48 2.84 -10.38
N ALA A 115 12.96 1.75 -10.94
CA ALA A 115 13.79 0.79 -10.19
C ALA A 115 15.05 1.43 -9.58
N SER A 116 15.61 2.47 -10.24
CA SER A 116 16.81 3.16 -9.76
C SER A 116 16.58 4.06 -8.55
N ASN A 117 15.37 4.63 -8.40
CA ASN A 117 15.03 5.55 -7.31
C ASN A 117 14.07 4.97 -6.28
N ILE A 118 13.75 3.66 -6.37
CA ILE A 118 12.75 3.03 -5.50
C ILE A 118 13.11 3.12 -4.02
N ARG A 119 14.39 2.93 -3.67
CA ARG A 119 14.83 2.97 -2.27
C ARG A 119 14.61 4.34 -1.62
N PRO A 120 15.12 5.47 -2.16
CA PRO A 120 14.85 6.79 -1.57
C PRO A 120 13.35 7.14 -1.58
N LEU A 121 12.59 6.71 -2.60
CA LEU A 121 11.15 6.96 -2.64
C LEU A 121 10.39 6.19 -1.55
N MET A 122 10.70 4.93 -1.30
CA MET A 122 10.10 4.16 -0.20
C MET A 122 10.47 4.76 1.17
N THR A 123 11.69 5.31 1.30
CA THR A 123 12.07 6.05 2.52
C THR A 123 11.24 7.33 2.68
N ALA A 124 11.07 8.11 1.61
CA ALA A 124 10.24 9.31 1.62
C ALA A 124 8.78 8.99 1.94
N ALA A 125 8.21 7.92 1.34
CA ALA A 125 6.86 7.47 1.64
C ALA A 125 6.69 7.13 3.12
N THR A 126 7.64 6.40 3.71
CA THR A 126 7.66 6.07 5.15
C THR A 126 7.68 7.34 6.01
N LEU A 127 8.49 8.33 5.65
CA LEU A 127 8.54 9.62 6.36
C LEU A 127 7.20 10.37 6.26
N PHE A 128 6.56 10.39 5.10
CA PHE A 128 5.24 11.01 4.94
C PHE A 128 4.17 10.28 5.78
N PHE A 129 4.19 8.96 5.85
CA PHE A 129 3.30 8.22 6.75
C PHE A 129 3.54 8.59 8.22
N ILE A 130 4.79 8.64 8.67
CA ILE A 130 5.12 9.01 10.07
C ILE A 130 4.67 10.44 10.37
N LEU A 131 4.93 11.40 9.47
CA LEU A 131 4.53 12.78 9.64
C LEU A 131 3.00 12.93 9.63
N GLY A 132 2.31 12.22 8.75
CA GLY A 132 0.84 12.21 8.69
C GLY A 132 0.22 11.62 9.96
N LEU A 133 0.71 10.48 10.43
CA LEU A 133 0.26 9.83 11.68
C LEU A 133 0.54 10.72 12.90
N GLY A 134 1.71 11.37 12.96
CA GLY A 134 2.04 12.36 13.98
C GLY A 134 1.12 13.58 13.91
N GLY A 135 0.79 14.03 12.69
CA GLY A 135 -0.18 15.08 12.45
C GLY A 135 -1.56 14.71 13.00
N PHE A 136 -2.07 13.53 12.71
CA PHE A 136 -3.35 13.04 13.28
C PHE A 136 -3.34 13.02 14.80
N MET A 137 -2.25 12.54 15.41
CA MET A 137 -2.11 12.51 16.86
C MET A 137 -2.15 13.90 17.52
N LEU A 138 -1.70 14.94 16.81
CA LEU A 138 -1.60 16.32 17.30
C LEU A 138 -2.77 17.21 16.86
N SER A 139 -3.69 16.73 16.03
CA SER A 139 -4.76 17.54 15.42
C SER A 139 -5.81 18.03 16.44
N GLY A 140 -6.02 17.32 17.54
CA GLY A 140 -7.01 17.68 18.57
C GLY A 140 -8.40 17.92 17.94
N GLU A 141 -9.03 19.06 18.24
CA GLU A 141 -10.35 19.44 17.73
C GLU A 141 -10.28 20.27 16.43
N ASN A 142 -9.09 20.54 15.90
CA ASN A 142 -8.94 21.41 14.73
C ASN A 142 -9.03 20.64 13.41
N LEU A 143 -10.15 20.77 12.71
CA LEU A 143 -10.41 20.11 11.42
C LEU A 143 -9.39 20.46 10.33
N ILE A 144 -8.77 21.66 10.36
CA ILE A 144 -7.75 22.04 9.38
C ILE A 144 -6.49 21.17 9.57
N TYR A 145 -6.10 20.91 10.81
CA TYR A 145 -4.95 20.05 11.10
C TYR A 145 -5.20 18.60 10.67
N TRP A 146 -6.44 18.10 10.86
CA TRP A 146 -6.85 16.79 10.32
C TRP A 146 -6.71 16.74 8.80
N GLY A 147 -7.12 17.79 8.09
CA GLY A 147 -6.97 17.89 6.64
C GLY A 147 -5.50 17.92 6.19
N ILE A 148 -4.65 18.73 6.87
CA ILE A 148 -3.21 18.80 6.55
C ILE A 148 -2.54 17.45 6.82
N ALA A 149 -2.83 16.80 7.95
CA ALA A 149 -2.30 15.49 8.29
C ALA A 149 -2.72 14.44 7.25
N ALA A 150 -3.98 14.47 6.80
CA ALA A 150 -4.48 13.59 5.76
C ALA A 150 -3.74 13.81 4.42
N ALA A 151 -3.51 15.06 4.02
CA ALA A 151 -2.76 15.36 2.81
C ALA A 151 -1.33 14.79 2.87
N ILE A 152 -0.63 15.00 4.00
CA ILE A 152 0.74 14.49 4.22
C ILE A 152 0.74 12.95 4.20
N PHE A 153 -0.19 12.32 4.92
CA PHE A 153 -0.33 10.85 4.95
C PHE A 153 -0.54 10.29 3.55
N THR A 154 -1.41 10.91 2.77
CA THR A 154 -1.72 10.49 1.39
C THR A 154 -0.52 10.61 0.46
N LEU A 155 0.41 11.57 0.65
CA LEU A 155 1.67 11.59 -0.09
C LEU A 155 2.49 10.31 0.13
N GLY A 156 2.48 9.77 1.35
CA GLY A 156 3.06 8.47 1.62
C GLY A 156 2.39 7.36 0.83
N GLU A 157 1.07 7.31 0.84
CA GLU A 157 0.25 6.30 0.18
C GLU A 157 0.46 6.26 -1.34
N ILE A 158 0.42 7.40 -2.02
CA ILE A 158 0.56 7.48 -3.48
C ILE A 158 1.98 7.19 -3.98
N ILE A 159 2.98 7.20 -3.11
CA ILE A 159 4.35 6.76 -3.43
C ILE A 159 4.52 5.28 -3.07
N TYR A 160 4.01 4.85 -1.90
CA TYR A 160 4.22 3.52 -1.37
C TYR A 160 3.58 2.44 -2.24
N ALA A 161 2.30 2.58 -2.58
CA ALA A 161 1.55 1.56 -3.30
C ALA A 161 2.17 1.21 -4.68
N PRO A 162 2.44 2.16 -5.60
CA PRO A 162 3.11 1.82 -6.86
C PRO A 162 4.56 1.38 -6.66
N GLY A 163 5.24 1.88 -5.62
CA GLY A 163 6.58 1.44 -5.24
C GLY A 163 6.63 -0.04 -4.85
N GLU A 164 5.67 -0.50 -4.07
CA GLU A 164 5.52 -1.90 -3.69
C GLU A 164 5.29 -2.79 -4.90
N TYR A 165 4.39 -2.42 -5.81
CA TYR A 165 4.18 -3.15 -7.06
C TYR A 165 5.45 -3.23 -7.92
N MET A 166 6.22 -2.15 -8.00
CA MET A 166 7.50 -2.15 -8.72
C MET A 166 8.54 -3.08 -8.06
N LEU A 167 8.58 -3.16 -6.74
CA LEU A 167 9.48 -4.09 -6.05
C LEU A 167 9.16 -5.54 -6.40
N ILE A 168 7.88 -5.91 -6.44
CA ILE A 168 7.42 -7.25 -6.81
C ILE A 168 7.71 -7.53 -8.29
N ASP A 169 7.41 -6.60 -9.19
CA ASP A 169 7.69 -6.75 -10.62
C ASP A 169 9.17 -7.00 -10.90
N ASN A 170 10.04 -6.34 -10.14
CA ASN A 170 11.49 -6.47 -10.28
C ASN A 170 12.07 -7.81 -9.82
N ILE A 171 11.38 -8.56 -8.97
CA ILE A 171 11.86 -9.88 -8.50
C ILE A 171 11.16 -11.04 -9.20
N ALA A 172 10.00 -10.79 -9.80
CA ALA A 172 9.20 -11.83 -10.44
C ALA A 172 9.90 -12.39 -11.69
N PRO A 173 10.14 -13.71 -11.77
CA PRO A 173 10.67 -14.33 -12.98
C PRO A 173 9.72 -14.16 -14.18
N PRO A 174 10.23 -14.18 -15.42
CA PRO A 174 9.40 -14.20 -16.61
C PRO A 174 8.35 -15.31 -16.55
N GLY A 175 7.09 -15.01 -16.90
CA GLY A 175 5.97 -15.97 -16.85
C GLY A 175 5.38 -16.21 -15.44
N MET A 176 5.96 -15.69 -14.35
CA MET A 176 5.47 -15.87 -12.98
C MET A 176 4.95 -14.58 -12.32
N LYS A 177 4.89 -13.46 -13.03
CA LYS A 177 4.45 -12.17 -12.46
C LYS A 177 3.10 -12.27 -11.77
N ALA A 178 2.11 -12.89 -12.39
CA ALA A 178 0.78 -13.05 -11.80
C ALA A 178 0.82 -13.81 -10.46
N SER A 179 1.65 -14.86 -10.35
CA SER A 179 1.81 -15.63 -9.11
C SER A 179 2.48 -14.80 -8.01
N TYR A 180 3.47 -13.98 -8.36
CA TYR A 180 4.15 -13.08 -7.41
C TYR A 180 3.22 -12.00 -6.89
N PHE A 181 2.43 -11.35 -7.75
CA PHE A 181 1.42 -10.39 -7.34
C PHE A 181 0.30 -11.02 -6.50
N SER A 182 -0.09 -12.26 -6.82
CA SER A 182 -1.07 -13.00 -6.00
C SER A 182 -0.53 -13.31 -4.60
N ALA A 183 0.75 -13.68 -4.49
CA ALA A 183 1.38 -13.90 -3.20
C ALA A 183 1.51 -12.59 -2.38
N GLN A 184 1.91 -11.50 -3.04
CA GLN A 184 1.98 -10.18 -2.42
C GLN A 184 0.60 -9.69 -1.94
N ALA A 185 -0.49 -10.05 -2.62
CA ALA A 185 -1.85 -9.70 -2.22
C ALA A 185 -2.24 -10.23 -0.83
N LEU A 186 -1.53 -11.21 -0.27
CA LEU A 186 -1.68 -11.60 1.15
C LEU A 186 -1.38 -10.44 2.10
N GLY A 187 -0.60 -9.45 1.67
CA GLY A 187 -0.38 -8.21 2.41
C GLY A 187 -1.68 -7.49 2.78
N TRP A 188 -2.74 -7.57 1.96
CA TRP A 188 -4.04 -6.95 2.25
C TRP A 188 -4.73 -7.50 3.51
N LEU A 189 -4.29 -8.63 4.05
CA LEU A 189 -4.73 -9.12 5.37
C LEU A 189 -4.45 -8.10 6.48
N GLY A 190 -3.41 -7.26 6.33
CA GLY A 190 -3.13 -6.17 7.25
C GLY A 190 -4.26 -5.15 7.31
N ALA A 191 -4.78 -4.73 6.16
CA ALA A 191 -5.93 -3.82 6.07
C ALA A 191 -7.20 -4.46 6.65
N ALA A 192 -7.45 -5.74 6.36
CA ALA A 192 -8.59 -6.47 6.91
C ALA A 192 -8.53 -6.62 8.45
N ALA A 193 -7.32 -6.76 9.01
CA ALA A 193 -7.11 -6.86 10.46
C ALA A 193 -7.16 -5.49 11.17
N ASN A 194 -6.96 -4.38 10.45
CA ASN A 194 -6.85 -3.04 11.03
C ASN A 194 -8.02 -2.69 11.97
N PRO A 195 -9.31 -2.82 11.59
CA PRO A 195 -10.39 -2.40 12.47
C PRO A 195 -10.43 -3.16 13.80
N MET A 196 -10.12 -4.45 13.76
CA MET A 196 -10.06 -5.30 14.95
C MET A 196 -8.87 -4.91 15.86
N ILE A 197 -7.69 -4.75 15.28
CA ILE A 197 -6.48 -4.36 16.03
C ILE A 197 -6.67 -2.96 16.61
N THR A 198 -7.21 -2.02 15.85
CA THR A 198 -7.53 -0.67 16.32
C THR A 198 -8.49 -0.71 17.50
N GLY A 199 -9.58 -1.50 17.42
CA GLY A 199 -10.53 -1.65 18.50
C GLY A 199 -9.88 -2.21 19.77
N LEU A 200 -9.02 -3.22 19.65
CA LEU A 200 -8.28 -3.78 20.78
C LEU A 200 -7.34 -2.76 21.44
N ILE A 201 -6.61 -1.98 20.62
CA ILE A 201 -5.71 -0.94 21.12
C ILE A 201 -6.50 0.12 21.87
N LEU A 202 -7.58 0.64 21.28
CA LEU A 202 -8.38 1.71 21.89
C LEU A 202 -9.14 1.26 23.15
N THR A 203 -9.40 -0.04 23.31
CA THR A 203 -10.06 -0.59 24.50
C THR A 203 -9.09 -0.79 25.67
N HIS A 204 -7.83 -1.13 25.41
CA HIS A 204 -6.88 -1.55 26.46
C HIS A 204 -5.75 -0.56 26.71
N LEU A 205 -5.47 0.34 25.75
CA LEU A 205 -4.36 1.29 25.81
C LEU A 205 -4.88 2.74 25.65
N PRO A 206 -4.08 3.75 26.06
CA PRO A 206 -4.39 5.14 25.76
C PRO A 206 -4.56 5.35 24.25
N HIS A 207 -5.56 6.13 23.85
CA HIS A 207 -5.91 6.32 22.42
C HIS A 207 -4.74 6.79 21.53
N TRP A 208 -3.84 7.63 22.05
CA TRP A 208 -2.65 8.07 21.28
C TRP A 208 -1.68 6.93 20.93
N SER A 209 -1.70 5.80 21.66
CA SER A 209 -0.85 4.63 21.36
C SER A 209 -1.16 4.00 20.01
N LEU A 210 -2.37 4.19 19.48
CA LEU A 210 -2.73 3.72 18.14
C LEU A 210 -1.76 4.25 17.08
N PHE A 211 -1.54 5.57 17.05
CA PHE A 211 -0.65 6.18 16.06
C PHE A 211 0.82 5.79 16.27
N ILE A 212 1.25 5.63 17.52
CA ILE A 212 2.62 5.14 17.82
C ILE A 212 2.82 3.72 17.28
N ILE A 213 1.85 2.83 17.48
CA ILE A 213 1.91 1.46 16.98
C ILE A 213 1.90 1.45 15.45
N MET A 214 1.10 2.31 14.81
CA MET A 214 1.09 2.44 13.35
C MET A 214 2.42 2.99 12.82
N MET A 215 3.04 3.97 13.49
CA MET A 215 4.37 4.47 13.14
C MET A 215 5.43 3.36 13.27
N ALA A 216 5.38 2.58 14.34
CA ALA A 216 6.28 1.44 14.52
C ALA A 216 6.07 0.39 13.41
N ALA A 217 4.82 0.10 13.03
CA ALA A 217 4.50 -0.83 11.96
C ALA A 217 5.04 -0.37 10.60
N ILE A 218 4.90 0.92 10.24
CA ILE A 218 5.42 1.42 8.96
C ILE A 218 6.94 1.49 8.93
N ILE A 219 7.60 1.77 10.05
CA ILE A 219 9.06 1.68 10.18
C ILE A 219 9.51 0.23 10.00
N ALA A 220 8.83 -0.72 10.63
CA ALA A 220 9.13 -2.14 10.47
C ALA A 220 8.92 -2.59 9.01
N ALA A 221 7.85 -2.14 8.34
CA ALA A 221 7.63 -2.39 6.92
C ALA A 221 8.79 -1.88 6.05
N TRP A 222 9.25 -0.67 6.31
CA TRP A 222 10.41 -0.10 5.61
C TRP A 222 11.70 -0.91 5.83
N LEU A 223 11.98 -1.35 7.05
CA LEU A 223 13.12 -2.21 7.35
C LEU A 223 13.04 -3.55 6.62
N MET A 224 11.83 -4.12 6.49
CA MET A 224 11.59 -5.35 5.72
C MET A 224 11.84 -5.14 4.23
N ILE A 225 11.43 -4.00 3.66
CA ILE A 225 11.76 -3.63 2.28
C ILE A 225 13.28 -3.59 2.07
N LEU A 226 14.00 -2.90 2.96
CA LEU A 226 15.46 -2.83 2.88
C LEU A 226 16.11 -4.21 2.95
N ARG A 227 15.56 -5.09 3.78
CA ARG A 227 16.05 -6.48 3.89
C ARG A 227 15.78 -7.28 2.62
N GLY A 228 14.58 -7.15 2.05
CA GLY A 228 14.25 -7.77 0.76
C GLY A 228 15.16 -7.33 -0.38
N MET A 229 15.47 -6.02 -0.46
CA MET A 229 16.41 -5.47 -1.44
C MET A 229 17.84 -6.04 -1.28
N ARG A 230 18.31 -6.23 -0.04
CA ARG A 230 19.64 -6.83 0.24
C ARG A 230 19.69 -8.29 -0.19
N VAL A 231 18.69 -9.09 0.18
CA VAL A 231 18.60 -10.50 -0.20
C VAL A 231 18.65 -10.66 -1.72
N LYS A 232 17.90 -9.86 -2.47
CA LYS A 232 17.94 -9.86 -3.93
C LYS A 232 19.34 -9.57 -4.47
N SER A 233 20.05 -8.60 -3.88
CA SER A 233 21.41 -8.25 -4.29
C SER A 233 22.39 -9.41 -4.04
N GLU A 234 22.28 -10.10 -2.91
CA GLU A 234 23.10 -11.24 -2.56
C GLU A 234 22.88 -12.42 -3.53
N ASP A 235 21.62 -12.71 -3.87
CA ASP A 235 21.27 -13.79 -4.79
C ASP A 235 21.75 -13.49 -6.21
N SER A 236 21.73 -12.23 -6.66
CA SER A 236 22.23 -11.82 -7.98
C SER A 236 23.76 -11.96 -8.09
N VAL A 237 24.49 -11.66 -7.02
CA VAL A 237 25.95 -11.81 -6.97
C VAL A 237 26.36 -13.29 -6.92
N SER A 238 25.66 -14.11 -6.15
CA SER A 238 25.95 -15.54 -6.05
C SER A 238 25.65 -16.30 -7.35
N GLY A 239 24.55 -15.96 -8.04
CA GLY A 239 24.19 -16.50 -9.34
C GLY A 239 25.21 -16.11 -10.44
N GLY A 240 25.68 -14.85 -10.46
CA GLY A 240 26.72 -14.40 -11.39
C GLY A 240 28.07 -15.08 -11.17
N ALA A 241 28.46 -15.33 -9.91
CA ALA A 241 29.71 -16.05 -9.58
C ALA A 241 29.68 -17.54 -9.98
N ALA A 242 28.49 -18.16 -10.00
CA ALA A 242 28.33 -19.54 -10.43
C ALA A 242 28.52 -19.71 -11.95
N LEU A 243 28.14 -18.72 -12.75
CA LEU A 243 28.29 -18.72 -14.21
C LEU A 243 29.73 -18.45 -14.69
N THR A 244 30.57 -17.87 -13.85
CA THR A 244 31.98 -17.51 -14.18
C THR A 244 32.99 -18.56 -13.76
N ARG A 245 32.57 -19.71 -13.19
CA ARG A 245 33.52 -20.81 -12.94
C ARG A 245 33.88 -21.49 -14.27
N PRO A 246 35.14 -21.42 -14.73
CA PRO A 246 35.57 -22.16 -15.90
C PRO A 246 35.40 -23.65 -15.61
N THR A 247 34.68 -24.35 -16.48
CA THR A 247 34.71 -25.82 -16.50
C THR A 247 36.15 -26.25 -16.68
N LYS A 248 36.74 -26.84 -15.65
CA LYS A 248 38.04 -27.49 -15.77
C LYS A 248 37.98 -28.57 -16.85
N PRO A 249 38.98 -28.65 -17.72
CA PRO A 249 39.06 -29.66 -18.76
C PRO A 249 39.20 -31.08 -18.19
#